data_5dc0e409e6c269b1ddc67c27b46bab94
#
_entry.id   5dc0e409e6c269b1ddc67c27b46bab94
#
_cell.length_a   1.000
_cell.length_b   1.000
_cell.length_c   1.000
_cell.angle_alpha   90.00
_cell.angle_beta   90.00
_cell.angle_gamma   90.00
#
_symmetry.space_group_name_H-M   'P 1'
#
loop_
_entity.id
_entity.type
_entity.pdbx_description
1 polymer ?
#
loop_
_entity_poly.entity_id
_entity_poly.type
_entity_poly.pdbx_seq_one_letter_code
_entity_poly.pdbx_strand_id
1 'polypeptide(L)'
;MPSQLMRTSAVFAFLISLLFTGVSFASTSTGSSRMLQADTFKSTTTSLPDLKKYPSGTQRKKAFLNVIVPIIDNINNKILRDREWLTAQRKAQHWSSADLKKLREICQYYGVTCTSPKKVNWDSLLTRVDIIPTHFVATQAATESGWGTSKLAQQNNNLFGMRCGNRSCNNVPGKTKGYAAYPDIEGSVIAYMRNLNTHRAYNSLRSSRAQQRMTQQQLDPRQLITDLKGYSELGSSYNDYLTEMFDSNKKLITQVQLQSKRES
;
A
#
# COMPACT_ATOMS: atom_id res chain seq x y z
N MET A 1 -45.96 14.20 20.58
CA MET A 1 -44.81 13.55 21.23
C MET A 1 -44.08 12.75 20.17
N PRO A 2 -42.96 13.19 19.65
CA PRO A 2 -42.17 12.40 18.71
C PRO A 2 -41.06 11.62 19.45
N SER A 3 -41.05 10.32 19.22
CA SER A 3 -40.10 9.37 19.71
C SER A 3 -38.67 9.61 19.13
N GLN A 4 -37.74 9.81 20.00
CA GLN A 4 -36.30 9.87 19.66
C GLN A 4 -35.80 8.48 19.22
N LEU A 5 -35.48 8.32 17.95
CA LEU A 5 -34.70 7.19 17.47
C LEU A 5 -33.23 7.41 17.85
N MET A 6 -32.79 6.71 18.87
CA MET A 6 -31.37 6.55 19.18
C MET A 6 -30.68 5.86 18.01
N ARG A 7 -29.87 6.59 17.25
CA ARG A 7 -28.92 6.01 16.30
C ARG A 7 -27.71 5.49 17.08
N THR A 8 -27.73 4.22 17.39
CA THR A 8 -26.56 3.49 17.88
C THR A 8 -25.57 3.39 16.72
N SER A 9 -24.46 4.13 16.79
CA SER A 9 -23.32 3.96 15.91
C SER A 9 -22.65 2.62 16.23
N ALA A 10 -23.04 1.59 15.50
CA ALA A 10 -22.33 0.31 15.53
C ALA A 10 -20.95 0.51 14.90
N VAL A 11 -19.93 0.53 15.73
CA VAL A 11 -18.53 0.43 15.29
C VAL A 11 -18.32 -1.01 14.86
N PHE A 12 -18.51 -1.29 13.55
CA PHE A 12 -18.16 -2.57 12.96
C PHE A 12 -16.63 -2.65 12.85
N ALA A 13 -16.03 -3.40 13.74
CA ALA A 13 -14.67 -3.87 13.57
C ALA A 13 -14.69 -4.94 12.48
N PHE A 14 -14.30 -4.57 11.26
CA PHE A 14 -14.20 -5.50 10.13
C PHE A 14 -13.01 -6.43 10.35
N LEU A 15 -13.30 -7.70 10.59
CA LEU A 15 -12.32 -8.79 10.61
C LEU A 15 -12.12 -9.25 9.16
N ILE A 16 -11.01 -8.85 8.56
CA ILE A 16 -10.61 -9.34 7.25
C ILE A 16 -9.90 -10.67 7.42
N SER A 17 -10.56 -11.77 7.07
CA SER A 17 -9.95 -13.10 7.01
C SER A 17 -9.43 -13.36 5.60
N LEU A 18 -8.15 -13.10 5.38
CA LEU A 18 -7.46 -13.58 4.17
C LEU A 18 -7.06 -15.05 4.37
N LEU A 19 -7.74 -15.96 3.67
CA LEU A 19 -7.34 -17.36 3.59
C LEU A 19 -6.04 -17.48 2.78
N PHE A 20 -4.93 -17.66 3.48
CA PHE A 20 -3.66 -18.04 2.88
C PHE A 20 -3.54 -19.56 2.87
N THR A 21 -3.75 -20.19 1.70
CA THR A 21 -3.21 -21.52 1.45
C THR A 21 -1.73 -21.39 1.18
N GLY A 22 -0.91 -21.81 2.15
CA GLY A 22 0.54 -21.73 2.07
C GLY A 22 1.10 -22.67 1.02
N VAL A 23 1.86 -22.15 0.09
CA VAL A 23 2.90 -22.90 -0.62
C VAL A 23 4.22 -22.52 0.03
N SER A 24 4.79 -23.47 0.75
CA SER A 24 6.09 -23.32 1.42
C SER A 24 7.20 -23.27 0.38
N PHE A 25 7.78 -22.09 0.17
CA PHE A 25 9.15 -21.99 -0.35
C PHE A 25 10.05 -21.61 0.82
N ALA A 26 10.82 -22.59 1.27
CA ALA A 26 11.96 -22.37 2.13
C ALA A 26 13.01 -21.61 1.32
N SER A 27 13.20 -20.34 1.62
CA SER A 27 14.35 -19.57 1.17
C SER A 27 14.83 -18.72 2.33
N THR A 28 15.96 -19.14 2.87
CA THR A 28 16.82 -18.33 3.72
C THR A 28 17.23 -17.08 2.95
N SER A 29 16.67 -15.93 3.28
CA SER A 29 17.13 -14.65 2.75
C SER A 29 17.08 -13.55 3.79
N THR A 30 18.20 -13.38 4.46
CA THR A 30 18.60 -12.21 5.27
C THR A 30 18.95 -10.99 4.39
N GLY A 31 18.35 -10.82 3.21
CA GLY A 31 18.80 -9.81 2.25
C GLY A 31 17.74 -8.85 1.71
N SER A 32 16.46 -9.05 1.99
CA SER A 32 15.39 -8.39 1.21
C SER A 32 14.92 -7.02 1.71
N SER A 33 15.40 -6.54 2.86
CA SER A 33 14.96 -5.23 3.40
C SER A 33 15.78 -4.03 2.95
N ARG A 34 16.92 -4.24 2.27
CA ARG A 34 17.87 -3.14 1.99
C ARG A 34 17.57 -2.28 0.75
N MET A 35 16.75 -2.70 -0.18
CA MET A 35 16.60 -1.97 -1.45
C MET A 35 15.83 -0.67 -1.37
N LEU A 36 14.81 -0.60 -0.52
CA LEU A 36 14.10 0.67 -0.28
C LEU A 36 14.76 1.51 0.83
N GLN A 37 15.81 0.98 1.49
CA GLN A 37 16.54 1.68 2.56
C GLN A 37 17.75 2.48 2.08
N ALA A 38 18.14 2.43 0.81
CA ALA A 38 19.42 3.00 0.36
C ALA A 38 19.42 4.52 0.15
N ASP A 39 18.24 5.16 0.10
CA ASP A 39 18.16 6.63 0.08
C ASP A 39 17.62 7.10 1.43
N THR A 40 18.51 7.58 2.28
CA THR A 40 18.23 8.16 3.59
C THR A 40 17.34 9.40 3.48
N PHE A 41 16.03 9.18 3.36
CA PHE A 41 15.08 10.20 3.74
C PHE A 41 14.83 10.02 5.25
N LYS A 42 15.25 10.99 6.05
CA LYS A 42 14.88 11.07 7.47
C LYS A 42 13.37 11.31 7.55
N SER A 43 12.56 10.25 7.45
CA SER A 43 11.21 10.29 7.97
C SER A 43 11.34 10.37 9.50
N THR A 44 11.07 11.52 10.06
CA THR A 44 11.13 11.76 11.51
C THR A 44 9.95 11.14 12.26
N THR A 45 9.04 10.47 11.57
CA THR A 45 7.81 9.95 12.17
C THR A 45 7.81 8.43 12.13
N THR A 46 8.31 7.82 13.18
CA THR A 46 8.34 6.35 13.33
C THR A 46 6.97 5.75 13.71
N SER A 47 6.03 6.56 14.22
CA SER A 47 4.70 6.11 14.64
C SER A 47 3.63 7.15 14.37
N LEU A 48 2.36 6.73 14.38
CA LEU A 48 1.23 7.65 14.34
C LEU A 48 1.18 8.47 15.63
N PRO A 49 0.83 9.78 15.55
CA PRO A 49 0.47 10.52 16.73
C PRO A 49 -0.78 9.93 17.38
N ASP A 50 -1.05 10.28 18.62
CA ASP A 50 -2.31 9.90 19.28
C ASP A 50 -3.49 10.63 18.62
N LEU A 51 -4.04 10.01 17.59
CA LEU A 51 -5.12 10.57 16.78
C LEU A 51 -6.45 10.66 17.53
N LYS A 52 -6.57 10.00 18.69
CA LYS A 52 -7.75 10.12 19.56
C LYS A 52 -7.82 11.47 20.26
N LYS A 53 -6.69 12.17 20.41
CA LYS A 53 -6.64 13.54 20.94
C LYS A 53 -7.30 14.59 20.03
N TYR A 54 -7.43 14.27 18.73
CA TYR A 54 -8.15 15.14 17.81
C TYR A 54 -9.65 14.83 17.85
N PRO A 55 -10.53 15.85 17.83
CA PRO A 55 -11.96 15.63 17.67
C PRO A 55 -12.24 14.77 16.44
N SER A 56 -13.28 13.92 16.53
CA SER A 56 -13.74 13.16 15.36
C SER A 56 -14.16 14.11 14.23
N GLY A 57 -14.00 13.70 12.98
CA GLY A 57 -14.31 14.52 11.82
C GLY A 57 -13.04 15.07 11.13
N THR A 58 -13.15 16.25 10.53
CA THR A 58 -12.14 16.81 9.60
C THR A 58 -10.77 16.99 10.25
N GLN A 59 -10.69 17.40 11.51
CA GLN A 59 -9.41 17.63 12.18
C GLN A 59 -8.60 16.33 12.31
N ARG A 60 -9.23 15.25 12.81
CA ARG A 60 -8.58 13.94 12.91
C ARG A 60 -8.20 13.38 11.55
N LYS A 61 -9.10 13.50 10.56
CA LYS A 61 -8.83 13.08 9.18
C LYS A 61 -7.60 13.80 8.60
N LYS A 62 -7.53 15.13 8.76
CA LYS A 62 -6.40 15.93 8.30
C LYS A 62 -5.11 15.54 9.03
N ALA A 63 -5.14 15.36 10.35
CA ALA A 63 -3.97 14.94 11.12
C ALA A 63 -3.45 13.56 10.66
N PHE A 64 -4.33 12.59 10.38
CA PHE A 64 -3.97 11.30 9.83
C PHE A 64 -3.37 11.42 8.42
N LEU A 65 -4.01 12.17 7.53
CA LEU A 65 -3.55 12.33 6.15
C LEU A 65 -2.21 13.07 6.06
N ASN A 66 -1.95 14.04 6.92
CA ASN A 66 -0.67 14.74 6.98
C ASN A 66 0.50 13.80 7.29
N VAL A 67 0.25 12.67 7.97
CA VAL A 67 1.28 11.66 8.21
C VAL A 67 1.45 10.76 7.00
N ILE A 68 0.34 10.21 6.45
CA ILE A 68 0.46 9.11 5.49
C ILE A 68 0.63 9.55 4.04
N VAL A 69 0.08 10.70 3.65
CA VAL A 69 0.15 11.16 2.25
C VAL A 69 1.59 11.41 1.78
N PRO A 70 2.44 12.11 2.54
CA PRO A 70 3.86 12.28 2.16
C PRO A 70 4.60 10.94 2.04
N ILE A 71 4.32 9.98 2.93
CA ILE A 71 4.91 8.65 2.91
C ILE A 71 4.52 7.91 1.62
N ILE A 72 3.24 7.92 1.27
CA ILE A 72 2.73 7.28 0.06
C ILE A 72 3.34 7.91 -1.20
N ASP A 73 3.39 9.24 -1.27
CA ASP A 73 3.95 9.96 -2.40
C ASP A 73 5.46 9.67 -2.56
N ASN A 74 6.21 9.62 -1.46
CA ASN A 74 7.62 9.27 -1.49
C ASN A 74 7.86 7.85 -2.01
N ILE A 75 7.07 6.88 -1.56
CA ILE A 75 7.14 5.50 -2.04
C ILE A 75 6.79 5.43 -3.53
N ASN A 76 5.73 6.12 -3.95
CA ASN A 76 5.34 6.20 -5.36
C ASN A 76 6.44 6.81 -6.22
N ASN A 77 7.12 7.86 -5.76
CA ASN A 77 8.25 8.46 -6.46
C ASN A 77 9.41 7.47 -6.65
N LYS A 78 9.71 6.65 -5.64
CA LYS A 78 10.72 5.58 -5.76
C LYS A 78 10.31 4.54 -6.81
N ILE A 79 9.05 4.11 -6.78
CA ILE A 79 8.51 3.14 -7.76
C ILE A 79 8.54 3.72 -9.19
N LEU A 80 8.22 5.01 -9.36
CA LEU A 80 8.30 5.67 -10.67
C LEU A 80 9.73 5.69 -11.21
N ARG A 81 10.72 6.07 -10.40
CA ARG A 81 12.13 6.04 -10.81
C ARG A 81 12.57 4.65 -11.26
N ASP A 82 12.16 3.60 -10.54
CA ASP A 82 12.47 2.22 -10.94
C ASP A 82 11.77 1.84 -12.25
N ARG A 83 10.50 2.23 -12.41
CA ARG A 83 9.75 2.00 -13.65
C ARG A 83 10.35 2.72 -14.85
N GLU A 84 10.73 3.98 -14.69
CA GLU A 84 11.38 4.79 -15.72
C GLU A 84 12.71 4.16 -16.15
N TRP A 85 13.53 3.78 -15.16
CA TRP A 85 14.79 3.09 -15.41
C TRP A 85 14.57 1.77 -16.16
N LEU A 86 13.62 0.93 -15.73
CA LEU A 86 13.28 -0.32 -16.42
C LEU A 86 12.82 -0.09 -17.86
N THR A 87 12.01 0.95 -18.08
CA THR A 87 11.50 1.28 -19.42
C THR A 87 12.62 1.72 -20.37
N ALA A 88 13.60 2.47 -19.86
CA ALA A 88 14.79 2.85 -20.61
C ALA A 88 15.69 1.63 -20.88
N GLN A 89 15.97 0.83 -19.84
CA GLN A 89 16.86 -0.33 -19.93
C GLN A 89 16.28 -1.46 -20.77
N ARG A 90 14.97 -1.63 -20.87
CA ARG A 90 14.34 -2.59 -21.78
C ARG A 90 14.83 -2.44 -23.23
N LYS A 91 15.19 -1.22 -23.63
CA LYS A 91 15.65 -0.87 -25.00
C LYS A 91 17.18 -0.83 -25.10
N ALA A 92 17.91 -0.98 -24.02
CA ALA A 92 19.35 -0.87 -24.02
C ALA A 92 20.01 -2.09 -24.66
N GLN A 93 21.02 -1.85 -25.50
CA GLN A 93 21.82 -2.90 -26.14
C GLN A 93 22.92 -3.41 -25.21
N HIS A 94 23.42 -2.56 -24.32
CA HIS A 94 24.51 -2.86 -23.38
C HIS A 94 24.03 -2.75 -21.94
N TRP A 95 24.51 -3.67 -21.10
CA TRP A 95 24.17 -3.76 -19.69
C TRP A 95 25.47 -3.82 -18.87
N SER A 96 25.68 -2.84 -18.04
CA SER A 96 26.78 -2.88 -17.07
C SER A 96 26.50 -3.89 -15.93
N SER A 97 27.53 -4.25 -15.18
CA SER A 97 27.37 -5.11 -14.00
C SER A 97 26.42 -4.48 -12.96
N ALA A 98 26.46 -3.16 -12.83
CA ALA A 98 25.56 -2.41 -11.94
C ALA A 98 24.09 -2.51 -12.40
N ASP A 99 23.83 -2.36 -13.71
CA ASP A 99 22.50 -2.52 -14.28
C ASP A 99 21.95 -3.93 -14.07
N LEU A 100 22.78 -4.95 -14.31
CA LEU A 100 22.40 -6.34 -14.09
C LEU A 100 22.10 -6.63 -12.62
N LYS A 101 22.84 -6.00 -11.70
CA LYS A 101 22.58 -6.10 -10.27
C LYS A 101 21.24 -5.44 -9.93
N LYS A 102 21.03 -4.18 -10.35
CA LYS A 102 19.77 -3.44 -10.12
C LYS A 102 18.56 -4.18 -10.70
N LEU A 103 18.67 -4.71 -11.93
CA LEU A 103 17.61 -5.52 -12.53
C LEU A 103 17.23 -6.72 -11.67
N ARG A 104 18.22 -7.51 -11.22
CA ARG A 104 17.97 -8.69 -10.36
C ARG A 104 17.29 -8.32 -9.06
N GLU A 105 17.73 -7.24 -8.45
CA GLU A 105 17.15 -6.74 -7.20
C GLU A 105 15.69 -6.33 -7.38
N ILE A 106 15.37 -5.53 -8.41
CA ILE A 106 13.98 -5.15 -8.72
C ILE A 106 13.14 -6.41 -9.01
N CYS A 107 13.63 -7.33 -9.84
CA CYS A 107 12.93 -8.56 -10.16
C CYS A 107 12.62 -9.39 -8.91
N GLN A 108 13.60 -9.56 -8.02
CA GLN A 108 13.44 -10.27 -6.77
C GLN A 108 12.40 -9.59 -5.86
N TYR A 109 12.47 -8.27 -5.75
CA TYR A 109 11.52 -7.50 -4.94
C TYR A 109 10.08 -7.67 -5.42
N TYR A 110 9.85 -7.65 -6.74
CA TYR A 110 8.53 -7.78 -7.34
C TYR A 110 8.13 -9.22 -7.69
N GLY A 111 8.95 -10.22 -7.34
CA GLY A 111 8.65 -11.64 -7.55
C GLY A 111 8.55 -12.02 -9.03
N VAL A 112 9.45 -11.50 -9.87
CA VAL A 112 9.60 -11.84 -11.29
C VAL A 112 10.93 -12.53 -11.49
N THR A 113 10.94 -13.64 -12.23
CA THR A 113 12.19 -14.33 -12.59
C THR A 113 12.95 -13.56 -13.65
N CYS A 114 14.21 -13.18 -13.34
CA CYS A 114 15.08 -12.44 -14.24
C CYS A 114 16.48 -13.09 -14.27
N THR A 115 16.68 -14.04 -15.16
CA THR A 115 17.98 -14.72 -15.33
C THR A 115 18.96 -13.91 -16.18
N SER A 116 18.45 -13.20 -17.17
CA SER A 116 19.21 -12.26 -18.03
C SER A 116 18.23 -11.24 -18.63
N PRO A 117 18.69 -10.07 -19.11
CA PRO A 117 17.83 -9.07 -19.74
C PRO A 117 16.99 -9.60 -20.91
N LYS A 118 17.55 -10.52 -21.69
CA LYS A 118 16.86 -11.15 -22.83
C LYS A 118 15.74 -12.12 -22.42
N LYS A 119 15.78 -12.62 -21.17
CA LYS A 119 14.83 -13.61 -20.63
C LYS A 119 13.84 -13.00 -19.61
N VAL A 120 13.85 -11.68 -19.45
CA VAL A 120 12.88 -10.99 -18.59
C VAL A 120 11.51 -10.98 -19.27
N ASN A 121 10.48 -11.36 -18.55
CA ASN A 121 9.11 -11.04 -18.94
C ASN A 121 8.83 -9.57 -18.59
N TRP A 122 9.16 -8.67 -19.53
CA TRP A 122 9.07 -7.23 -19.35
C TRP A 122 7.65 -6.74 -19.10
N ASP A 123 6.66 -7.36 -19.71
CA ASP A 123 5.27 -6.96 -19.54
C ASP A 123 4.79 -7.33 -18.13
N SER A 124 5.12 -8.53 -17.65
CA SER A 124 4.86 -8.92 -16.28
C SER A 124 5.58 -8.02 -15.26
N LEU A 125 6.85 -7.68 -15.52
CA LEU A 125 7.64 -6.82 -14.63
C LEU A 125 7.06 -5.41 -14.58
N LEU A 126 6.81 -4.77 -15.73
CA LEU A 126 6.27 -3.42 -15.80
C LEU A 126 4.81 -3.31 -15.34
N THR A 127 4.05 -4.41 -15.39
CA THR A 127 2.72 -4.49 -14.80
C THR A 127 2.78 -4.48 -13.27
N ARG A 128 3.86 -5.01 -12.67
CA ARG A 128 4.06 -5.02 -11.21
C ARG A 128 4.78 -3.77 -10.70
N VAL A 129 5.77 -3.26 -11.44
CA VAL A 129 6.53 -2.05 -11.06
C VAL A 129 5.76 -0.82 -11.52
N ASP A 130 4.75 -0.46 -10.76
CA ASP A 130 3.97 0.77 -10.99
C ASP A 130 3.37 1.28 -9.69
N ILE A 131 3.05 2.57 -9.66
CA ILE A 131 2.46 3.24 -8.51
C ILE A 131 1.06 2.71 -8.17
N ILE A 132 0.69 2.87 -6.92
CA ILE A 132 -0.72 2.84 -6.51
C ILE A 132 -1.11 4.30 -6.21
N PRO A 133 -2.15 4.85 -6.85
CA PRO A 133 -2.51 6.25 -6.65
C PRO A 133 -2.66 6.61 -5.18
N THR A 134 -2.14 7.76 -4.77
CA THR A 134 -2.11 8.21 -3.38
C THR A 134 -3.49 8.23 -2.76
N HIS A 135 -4.49 8.69 -3.50
CA HIS A 135 -5.87 8.70 -3.04
C HIS A 135 -6.41 7.30 -2.75
N PHE A 136 -6.04 6.31 -3.56
CA PHE A 136 -6.42 4.91 -3.33
C PHE A 136 -5.83 4.39 -2.01
N VAL A 137 -4.50 4.52 -1.84
CA VAL A 137 -3.81 4.01 -0.65
C VAL A 137 -4.26 4.73 0.61
N ALA A 138 -4.42 6.06 0.54
CA ALA A 138 -4.88 6.87 1.67
C ALA A 138 -6.31 6.52 2.10
N THR A 139 -7.21 6.28 1.13
CA THR A 139 -8.58 5.84 1.43
C THR A 139 -8.59 4.47 2.11
N GLN A 140 -7.83 3.51 1.60
CA GLN A 140 -7.71 2.18 2.21
C GLN A 140 -7.13 2.26 3.62
N ALA A 141 -6.03 3.00 3.81
CA ALA A 141 -5.44 3.18 5.13
C ALA A 141 -6.44 3.81 6.12
N ALA A 142 -7.19 4.83 5.70
CA ALA A 142 -8.22 5.47 6.54
C ALA A 142 -9.34 4.50 6.92
N THR A 143 -9.82 3.71 5.94
CA THR A 143 -10.89 2.72 6.12
C THR A 143 -10.46 1.62 7.09
N GLU A 144 -9.33 0.97 6.82
CA GLU A 144 -8.85 -0.20 7.56
C GLU A 144 -8.37 0.13 8.98
N SER A 145 -7.81 1.33 9.17
CA SER A 145 -7.28 1.75 10.48
C SER A 145 -8.25 2.58 11.32
N GLY A 146 -9.46 2.88 10.80
CA GLY A 146 -10.36 3.84 11.44
C GLY A 146 -9.68 5.20 11.62
N TRP A 147 -9.09 5.74 10.55
CA TRP A 147 -8.31 6.98 10.60
C TRP A 147 -7.14 6.91 11.60
N GLY A 148 -6.47 5.77 11.64
CA GLY A 148 -5.33 5.52 12.50
C GLY A 148 -5.64 5.32 13.99
N THR A 149 -6.92 5.23 14.38
CA THR A 149 -7.30 5.08 15.80
C THR A 149 -7.44 3.63 16.26
N SER A 150 -7.39 2.66 15.34
CA SER A 150 -7.53 1.25 15.68
C SER A 150 -6.35 0.77 16.54
N LYS A 151 -6.61 -0.23 17.39
CA LYS A 151 -5.57 -0.87 18.22
C LYS A 151 -4.42 -1.39 17.35
N LEU A 152 -4.74 -1.97 16.20
CA LEU A 152 -3.77 -2.53 15.28
C LEU A 152 -2.84 -1.45 14.68
N ALA A 153 -3.42 -0.31 14.26
CA ALA A 153 -2.65 0.82 13.77
C ALA A 153 -1.70 1.37 14.84
N GLN A 154 -2.18 1.52 16.07
CA GLN A 154 -1.41 2.11 17.16
C GLN A 154 -0.34 1.16 17.74
N GLN A 155 -0.64 -0.13 17.88
CA GLN A 155 0.28 -1.08 18.49
C GLN A 155 1.23 -1.74 17.51
N ASN A 156 0.76 -2.03 16.28
CA ASN A 156 1.52 -2.79 15.30
C ASN A 156 2.06 -1.90 14.16
N ASN A 157 1.78 -0.60 14.14
CA ASN A 157 1.98 0.27 12.97
C ASN A 157 1.32 -0.31 11.70
N ASN A 158 0.26 -1.10 11.85
CA ASN A 158 -0.38 -1.84 10.76
C ASN A 158 -1.68 -1.15 10.36
N LEU A 159 -1.59 -0.33 9.30
CA LEU A 159 -2.71 0.49 8.82
C LEU A 159 -3.73 -0.29 7.98
N PHE A 160 -3.35 -1.45 7.45
CA PHE A 160 -4.12 -2.16 6.44
C PHE A 160 -4.64 -3.53 6.89
N GLY A 161 -4.57 -3.83 8.18
CA GLY A 161 -5.00 -5.12 8.70
C GLY A 161 -4.20 -6.31 8.16
N MET A 162 -2.97 -6.09 7.70
CA MET A 162 -2.13 -7.14 7.13
C MET A 162 -1.90 -8.26 8.13
N ARG A 163 -2.25 -9.48 7.73
CA ARG A 163 -2.02 -10.65 8.57
C ARG A 163 -0.60 -11.18 8.43
N CYS A 164 -0.21 -11.93 9.43
CA CYS A 164 1.07 -12.61 9.49
C CYS A 164 0.99 -13.92 8.72
N GLY A 165 1.74 -14.01 7.61
CA GLY A 165 1.73 -15.19 6.73
C GLY A 165 2.51 -16.39 7.29
N ASN A 166 3.31 -16.23 8.34
CA ASN A 166 4.07 -17.30 8.97
C ASN A 166 4.08 -17.19 10.51
N ARG A 167 4.47 -18.28 11.16
CA ARG A 167 4.41 -18.39 12.63
C ARG A 167 5.33 -17.44 13.39
N SER A 168 6.35 -16.89 12.75
CA SER A 168 7.39 -16.06 13.40
C SER A 168 6.88 -14.70 13.87
N CYS A 169 5.81 -14.17 13.28
CA CYS A 169 5.25 -12.88 13.71
C CYS A 169 4.09 -13.01 14.73
N ASN A 170 3.77 -14.22 15.16
CA ASN A 170 2.64 -14.42 16.07
C ASN A 170 2.89 -14.06 17.54
N ASN A 171 4.14 -13.89 17.95
CA ASN A 171 4.51 -13.74 19.36
C ASN A 171 5.42 -12.53 19.63
N VAL A 172 5.21 -11.41 18.94
CA VAL A 172 5.94 -10.18 19.25
C VAL A 172 5.30 -9.54 20.51
N PRO A 173 6.05 -9.37 21.61
CA PRO A 173 5.52 -8.80 22.85
C PRO A 173 4.86 -7.44 22.60
N GLY A 174 3.72 -7.19 23.23
CA GLY A 174 2.97 -5.93 23.10
C GLY A 174 2.27 -5.72 21.76
N LYS A 175 2.31 -6.69 20.83
CA LYS A 175 1.67 -6.61 19.53
C LYS A 175 0.42 -7.49 19.43
N THR A 176 -0.49 -7.12 18.56
CA THR A 176 -1.71 -7.91 18.32
C THR A 176 -1.35 -9.19 17.57
N LYS A 177 -1.65 -10.34 18.20
CA LYS A 177 -1.35 -11.67 17.67
C LYS A 177 -2.05 -11.94 16.32
N GLY A 178 -1.36 -12.62 15.40
CA GLY A 178 -1.89 -13.00 14.10
C GLY A 178 -1.82 -11.90 13.02
N TYR A 179 -1.37 -10.70 13.41
CA TYR A 179 -1.21 -9.57 12.49
C TYR A 179 0.25 -9.16 12.38
N ALA A 180 0.63 -8.70 11.19
CA ALA A 180 1.95 -8.15 10.97
C ALA A 180 2.19 -6.93 11.87
N ALA A 181 3.41 -6.80 12.37
CA ALA A 181 3.88 -5.63 13.09
C ALA A 181 5.05 -5.02 12.33
N TYR A 182 5.02 -3.71 12.16
CA TYR A 182 6.04 -2.97 11.43
C TYR A 182 6.83 -2.07 12.37
N PRO A 183 8.12 -1.80 12.06
CA PRO A 183 8.92 -0.85 12.83
C PRO A 183 8.29 0.53 12.90
N ASP A 184 7.69 0.96 11.78
CA ASP A 184 7.09 2.27 11.58
C ASP A 184 5.90 2.21 10.61
N ILE A 185 5.28 3.35 10.37
CA ILE A 185 4.16 3.48 9.44
C ILE A 185 4.61 3.32 7.98
N GLU A 186 5.80 3.79 7.63
CA GLU A 186 6.35 3.63 6.27
C GLU A 186 6.47 2.15 5.91
N GLY A 187 6.98 1.31 6.81
CA GLY A 187 7.05 -0.14 6.62
C GLY A 187 5.70 -0.78 6.34
N SER A 188 4.64 -0.33 7.01
CA SER A 188 3.26 -0.78 6.74
C SER A 188 2.79 -0.40 5.34
N VAL A 189 3.03 0.84 4.91
CA VAL A 189 2.65 1.33 3.57
C VAL A 189 3.43 0.59 2.49
N ILE A 190 4.74 0.42 2.67
CA ILE A 190 5.61 -0.34 1.74
C ILE A 190 5.09 -1.78 1.58
N ALA A 191 4.84 -2.46 2.69
CA ALA A 191 4.36 -3.85 2.67
C ALA A 191 3.02 -3.98 1.95
N TYR A 192 2.10 -3.05 2.20
CA TYR A 192 0.78 -3.01 1.57
C TYR A 192 0.91 -2.77 0.06
N MET A 193 1.62 -1.72 -0.38
CA MET A 193 1.79 -1.40 -1.79
C MET A 193 2.53 -2.51 -2.54
N ARG A 194 3.54 -3.14 -1.91
CA ARG A 194 4.19 -4.32 -2.46
C ARG A 194 3.22 -5.48 -2.62
N ASN A 195 2.34 -5.73 -1.65
CA ASN A 195 1.32 -6.78 -1.72
C ASN A 195 0.39 -6.57 -2.92
N LEU A 196 -0.14 -5.37 -3.13
CA LEU A 196 -0.95 -5.03 -4.31
C LEU A 196 -0.17 -5.26 -5.62
N ASN A 197 1.11 -4.95 -5.63
CA ASN A 197 1.97 -5.06 -6.80
C ASN A 197 2.45 -6.49 -7.09
N THR A 198 2.40 -7.41 -6.13
CA THR A 198 3.01 -8.75 -6.30
C THR A 198 2.03 -9.91 -6.12
N HIS A 199 1.08 -9.81 -5.19
CA HIS A 199 0.24 -10.93 -4.82
C HIS A 199 -0.79 -11.26 -5.93
N ARG A 200 -0.99 -12.58 -6.16
CA ARG A 200 -1.86 -13.09 -7.25
C ARG A 200 -3.31 -12.58 -7.18
N ALA A 201 -3.85 -12.37 -5.99
CA ALA A 201 -5.22 -11.88 -5.80
C ALA A 201 -5.47 -10.52 -6.45
N TYR A 202 -4.41 -9.71 -6.68
CA TYR A 202 -4.53 -8.37 -7.25
C TYR A 202 -4.13 -8.28 -8.73
N ASN A 203 -4.19 -9.40 -9.45
CA ASN A 203 -3.93 -9.41 -10.90
C ASN A 203 -4.90 -8.49 -11.66
N SER A 204 -6.19 -8.50 -11.31
CA SER A 204 -7.20 -7.63 -11.95
C SER A 204 -6.88 -6.15 -11.79
N LEU A 205 -6.52 -5.72 -10.57
CA LEU A 205 -6.10 -4.34 -10.28
C LEU A 205 -4.87 -3.95 -11.12
N ARG A 206 -3.86 -4.83 -11.20
CA ARG A 206 -2.67 -4.56 -12.01
C ARG A 206 -2.96 -4.51 -13.50
N SER A 207 -3.83 -5.39 -14.01
CA SER A 207 -4.24 -5.39 -15.42
C SER A 207 -5.01 -4.13 -15.77
N SER A 208 -5.97 -3.71 -14.93
CA SER A 208 -6.70 -2.45 -15.11
C SER A 208 -5.77 -1.25 -15.10
N ARG A 209 -4.82 -1.19 -14.15
CA ARG A 209 -3.81 -0.13 -14.09
C ARG A 209 -2.94 -0.09 -15.35
N ALA A 210 -2.50 -1.25 -15.85
CA ALA A 210 -1.73 -1.34 -17.08
C ALA A 210 -2.55 -0.88 -18.29
N GLN A 211 -3.84 -1.20 -18.34
CA GLN A 211 -4.75 -0.73 -19.40
C GLN A 211 -4.91 0.80 -19.34
N GLN A 212 -5.10 1.37 -18.16
CA GLN A 212 -5.17 2.82 -18.00
C GLN A 212 -3.88 3.52 -18.47
N ARG A 213 -2.69 2.91 -18.22
CA ARG A 213 -1.41 3.43 -18.72
C ARG A 213 -1.32 3.46 -20.26
N MET A 214 -2.01 2.58 -20.95
CA MET A 214 -2.04 2.57 -22.42
C MET A 214 -3.02 3.58 -23.01
N THR A 215 -4.10 3.88 -22.30
CA THR A 215 -5.23 4.67 -22.82
C THR A 215 -5.35 6.06 -22.20
N GLN A 216 -4.73 6.29 -21.04
CA GLN A 216 -4.89 7.52 -20.25
C GLN A 216 -3.53 8.04 -19.80
N GLN A 217 -3.42 9.37 -19.64
CA GLN A 217 -2.20 9.97 -19.09
C GLN A 217 -2.11 9.81 -17.55
N GLN A 218 -3.24 9.76 -16.88
CA GLN A 218 -3.33 9.62 -15.42
C GLN A 218 -4.11 8.37 -15.02
N LEU A 219 -3.70 7.75 -13.93
CA LEU A 219 -4.43 6.63 -13.33
C LEU A 219 -5.67 7.15 -12.61
N ASP A 220 -6.82 6.52 -12.86
CA ASP A 220 -8.05 6.78 -12.13
C ASP A 220 -8.12 5.91 -10.87
N PRO A 221 -7.94 6.49 -9.65
CA PRO A 221 -7.99 5.73 -8.42
C PRO A 221 -9.39 5.14 -8.14
N ARG A 222 -10.45 5.78 -8.60
CA ARG A 222 -11.82 5.31 -8.39
C ARG A 222 -12.08 4.02 -9.18
N GLN A 223 -11.64 3.98 -10.43
CA GLN A 223 -11.72 2.76 -11.25
C GLN A 223 -10.91 1.63 -10.63
N LEU A 224 -9.70 1.91 -10.12
CA LEU A 224 -8.86 0.90 -9.48
C LEU A 224 -9.49 0.35 -8.18
N ILE A 225 -10.31 1.13 -7.47
CA ILE A 225 -11.08 0.66 -6.30
C ILE A 225 -12.10 -0.39 -6.76
N THR A 226 -12.81 -0.16 -7.87
CA THR A 226 -13.79 -1.13 -8.37
C THR A 226 -13.15 -2.42 -8.86
N ASP A 227 -11.87 -2.37 -9.25
CA ASP A 227 -11.10 -3.53 -9.70
C ASP A 227 -10.43 -4.30 -8.56
N LEU A 228 -10.60 -3.86 -7.32
CA LEU A 228 -10.07 -4.52 -6.13
C LEU A 228 -10.90 -5.78 -5.78
N LYS A 229 -10.96 -6.72 -6.72
CA LYS A 229 -11.71 -7.97 -6.55
C LYS A 229 -11.00 -8.90 -5.59
N GLY A 230 -11.76 -9.52 -4.68
CA GLY A 230 -11.23 -10.51 -3.73
C GLY A 230 -10.38 -9.94 -2.59
N TYR A 231 -10.43 -8.62 -2.35
CA TYR A 231 -9.78 -8.01 -1.19
C TYR A 231 -10.54 -8.33 0.11
N SER A 232 -11.86 -8.36 0.07
CA SER A 232 -12.73 -8.61 1.22
C SER A 232 -13.69 -9.77 0.93
N GLU A 233 -14.01 -10.54 1.97
CA GLU A 233 -15.07 -11.56 1.92
C GLU A 233 -16.47 -10.96 1.64
N LEU A 234 -16.64 -9.65 1.85
CA LEU A 234 -17.86 -8.91 1.57
C LEU A 234 -18.07 -8.60 0.07
N GLY A 235 -17.11 -8.95 -0.78
CA GLY A 235 -17.22 -8.79 -2.23
C GLY A 235 -17.52 -7.35 -2.68
N SER A 236 -18.56 -7.14 -3.49
CA SER A 236 -18.93 -5.84 -4.06
C SER A 236 -19.31 -4.80 -3.00
N SER A 237 -19.96 -5.18 -1.92
CA SER A 237 -20.36 -4.24 -0.85
C SER A 237 -19.16 -3.54 -0.20
N TYR A 238 -18.00 -4.20 -0.13
CA TYR A 238 -16.77 -3.56 0.33
C TYR A 238 -16.28 -2.49 -0.67
N ASN A 239 -16.32 -2.79 -1.96
CA ASN A 239 -15.91 -1.84 -3.00
C ASN A 239 -16.83 -0.62 -3.05
N ASP A 240 -18.14 -0.80 -2.85
CA ASP A 240 -19.12 0.29 -2.76
C ASP A 240 -18.80 1.20 -1.56
N TYR A 241 -18.59 0.61 -0.39
CA TYR A 241 -18.17 1.35 0.81
C TYR A 241 -16.85 2.09 0.61
N LEU A 242 -15.85 1.44 0.02
CA LEU A 242 -14.55 2.07 -0.23
C LEU A 242 -14.66 3.21 -1.25
N THR A 243 -15.55 3.08 -2.25
CA THR A 243 -15.84 4.12 -3.23
C THR A 243 -16.51 5.33 -2.57
N GLU A 244 -17.46 5.10 -1.67
CA GLU A 244 -18.10 6.17 -0.89
C GLU A 244 -17.06 6.89 0.01
N MET A 245 -16.21 6.13 0.67
CA MET A 245 -15.10 6.67 1.47
C MET A 245 -14.14 7.53 0.63
N PHE A 246 -13.81 7.07 -0.58
CA PHE A 246 -13.00 7.82 -1.53
C PHE A 246 -13.70 9.13 -1.95
N ASP A 247 -14.94 9.05 -2.43
CA ASP A 247 -15.70 10.20 -2.92
C ASP A 247 -15.89 11.27 -1.83
N SER A 248 -16.14 10.85 -0.59
CA SER A 248 -16.33 11.74 0.55
C SER A 248 -15.03 12.44 1.02
N ASN A 249 -13.87 11.88 0.72
CA ASN A 249 -12.61 12.38 1.26
C ASN A 249 -11.59 12.83 0.19
N LYS A 250 -11.85 12.63 -1.11
CA LYS A 250 -10.91 12.96 -2.20
C LYS A 250 -10.44 14.42 -2.18
N LYS A 251 -11.33 15.37 -1.89
CA LYS A 251 -10.96 16.78 -1.79
C LYS A 251 -9.96 17.04 -0.66
N LEU A 252 -10.18 16.44 0.50
CA LEU A 252 -9.29 16.58 1.64
C LEU A 252 -7.92 15.93 1.38
N ILE A 253 -7.90 14.76 0.75
CA ILE A 253 -6.64 14.08 0.36
C ILE A 253 -5.87 14.96 -0.63
N THR A 254 -6.54 15.50 -1.66
CA THR A 254 -5.92 16.42 -2.61
C THR A 254 -5.33 17.66 -1.94
N GLN A 255 -6.06 18.28 -1.01
CA GLN A 255 -5.56 19.46 -0.27
C GLN A 255 -4.28 19.15 0.50
N VAL A 256 -4.26 18.03 1.24
CA VAL A 256 -3.07 17.60 1.99
C VAL A 256 -1.92 17.28 1.04
N GLN A 257 -2.17 16.60 -0.08
CA GLN A 257 -1.14 16.27 -1.06
C GLN A 257 -0.51 17.52 -1.69
N LEU A 258 -1.32 18.52 -2.03
CA LEU A 258 -0.82 19.78 -2.57
C LEU A 258 -0.01 20.57 -1.53
N GLN A 259 -0.44 20.55 -0.27
CA GLN A 259 0.31 21.18 0.82
C GLN A 259 1.67 20.51 1.02
N SER A 260 1.69 19.17 1.13
CA SER A 260 2.94 18.39 1.29
C SER A 260 3.95 18.66 0.17
N LYS A 261 3.50 18.80 -1.08
CA LYS A 261 4.37 19.12 -2.23
C LYS A 261 4.94 20.53 -2.24
N ARG A 262 4.35 21.47 -1.50
CA ARG A 262 4.87 22.83 -1.37
C ARG A 262 5.93 22.95 -0.26
N GLU A 263 5.89 22.01 0.68
CA GLU A 263 6.78 22.00 1.85
C GLU A 263 8.02 21.09 1.64
N SER A 264 8.03 20.29 0.57
CA SER A 264 9.15 19.42 0.14
C SER A 264 10.05 20.10 -0.87
#